data_aa7cc190dd7c34cf04b9bf9b334e7b3e
#
_entry.id   aa7cc190dd7c34cf04b9bf9b334e7b3e
#
_cell.length_a   1.000
_cell.length_b   1.000
_cell.length_c   1.000
_cell.angle_alpha   90.00
_cell.angle_beta   90.00
_cell.angle_gamma   90.00
#
_symmetry.space_group_name_H-M   'P 1'
#
loop_
_entity.id
_entity.type
_entity.pdbx_description
1 polymer ?
#
loop_
_entity_poly.entity_id
_entity_poly.type
_entity_poly.pdbx_seq_one_letter_code
_entity_poly.pdbx_strand_id
1 'polypeptide(L)'
;PGALTVWRPPTGPGVRVDEGYHSGMTVPGAFDSLIGKLIITGATRKQALQRARRALDEMEIEGMPSVIPFARVVVRDPAFTAEDGHFGVFTDWIESEFSGEIEPYVGELGNPEETEPPRDVVVEVNGKRVEVRIPASLQAPRPGATSRSKRPTRRSRGGHRPAPPSGNTLASPMQGTIVKVGVVEGE
;
A
#
# COMPACT_ATOMS: atom_id res chain seq x y z
N PRO A 1 -2.18 4.90 -3.83
CA PRO A 1 -1.48 5.69 -2.83
C PRO A 1 -2.28 5.73 -1.53
N GLY A 2 -1.61 5.80 -0.39
CA GLY A 2 -2.26 5.86 0.92
C GLY A 2 -1.24 5.81 2.05
N ALA A 3 -1.69 6.08 3.27
CA ALA A 3 -0.84 5.92 4.45
C ALA A 3 -1.00 4.50 5.01
N LEU A 4 0.12 3.81 5.22
CA LEU A 4 0.14 2.52 5.89
C LEU A 4 -0.01 2.73 7.40
N THR A 5 -1.18 2.44 7.95
CA THR A 5 -1.40 2.53 9.40
C THR A 5 -0.85 1.30 10.12
N VAL A 6 -0.99 0.13 9.50
CA VAL A 6 -0.38 -1.13 9.97
C VAL A 6 0.41 -1.78 8.85
N TRP A 7 1.63 -2.16 9.16
CA TRP A 7 2.50 -3.02 8.37
C TRP A 7 3.10 -4.06 9.30
N ARG A 8 2.59 -5.29 9.24
CA ARG A 8 3.07 -6.40 10.07
C ARG A 8 3.39 -7.59 9.16
N PRO A 9 4.66 -7.72 8.76
CA PRO A 9 5.09 -8.82 7.91
C PRO A 9 5.14 -10.14 8.70
N PRO A 10 4.83 -11.27 8.04
CA PRO A 10 4.97 -12.59 8.64
C PRO A 10 6.43 -12.97 8.86
N THR A 11 6.67 -13.84 9.82
CA THR A 11 8.01 -14.34 10.12
C THR A 11 8.03 -15.88 10.17
N GLY A 12 9.22 -16.46 10.32
CA GLY A 12 9.38 -17.89 10.56
C GLY A 12 10.15 -18.64 9.47
N PRO A 13 10.33 -19.96 9.63
CA PRO A 13 11.13 -20.78 8.73
C PRO A 13 10.64 -20.73 7.28
N GLY A 14 11.55 -20.40 6.36
CA GLY A 14 11.24 -20.33 4.93
C GLY A 14 10.40 -19.14 4.52
N VAL A 15 10.29 -18.11 5.36
CA VAL A 15 9.63 -16.84 5.06
C VAL A 15 10.69 -15.74 5.07
N ARG A 16 10.74 -14.96 3.98
CA ARG A 16 11.52 -13.73 3.87
C ARG A 16 10.64 -12.64 3.31
N VAL A 17 10.71 -11.48 3.92
CA VAL A 17 10.03 -10.28 3.42
C VAL A 17 11.10 -9.24 3.06
N ASP A 18 11.10 -8.80 1.81
CA ASP A 18 11.92 -7.69 1.34
C ASP A 18 10.98 -6.48 1.26
N GLU A 19 11.08 -5.58 2.23
CA GLU A 19 10.16 -4.47 2.41
C GLU A 19 10.81 -3.12 2.15
N GLY A 20 10.05 -2.20 1.56
CA GLY A 20 10.46 -0.81 1.36
C GLY A 20 9.68 0.18 2.23
N TYR A 21 8.67 -0.31 2.95
CA TYR A 21 7.77 0.51 3.74
C TYR A 21 7.55 -0.11 5.13
N HIS A 22 7.12 0.72 6.07
CA HIS A 22 6.72 0.32 7.42
C HIS A 22 5.49 1.12 7.89
N SER A 23 4.92 0.74 9.03
CA SER A 23 3.79 1.46 9.62
C SER A 23 4.09 2.95 9.80
N GLY A 24 3.14 3.79 9.45
CA GLY A 24 3.26 5.25 9.50
C GLY A 24 3.82 5.90 8.23
N MET A 25 4.31 5.12 7.25
CA MET A 25 4.75 5.67 5.97
C MET A 25 3.61 5.88 4.99
N THR A 26 3.77 6.88 4.12
CA THR A 26 2.87 7.12 2.98
C THR A 26 3.43 6.49 1.72
N VAL A 27 2.62 5.68 1.04
CA VAL A 27 2.92 5.12 -0.27
C VAL A 27 2.49 6.11 -1.33
N PRO A 28 3.43 6.73 -2.09
CA PRO A 28 3.10 7.73 -3.09
C PRO A 28 2.51 7.08 -4.34
N GLY A 29 1.58 7.79 -5.00
CA GLY A 29 0.98 7.32 -6.26
C GLY A 29 1.82 7.60 -7.51
N ALA A 30 2.99 8.22 -7.38
CA ALA A 30 3.85 8.60 -8.50
C ALA A 30 4.81 7.49 -8.94
N PHE A 31 4.94 6.44 -8.16
CA PHE A 31 5.85 5.31 -8.40
C PHE A 31 5.06 4.00 -8.52
N ASP A 32 5.81 2.89 -8.70
CA ASP A 32 5.27 1.54 -8.70
C ASP A 32 4.48 1.24 -7.40
N SER A 33 3.43 0.45 -7.52
CA SER A 33 2.58 0.00 -6.40
C SER A 33 3.23 -1.08 -5.51
N LEU A 34 4.44 -1.53 -5.82
CA LEU A 34 5.15 -2.55 -5.07
C LEU A 34 5.60 -2.03 -3.71
N ILE A 35 5.01 -2.52 -2.63
CA ILE A 35 5.34 -2.13 -1.25
C ILE A 35 6.25 -3.12 -0.54
N GLY A 36 6.29 -4.37 -1.00
CA GLY A 36 7.15 -5.42 -0.47
C GLY A 36 7.05 -6.71 -1.28
N LYS A 37 7.99 -7.61 -1.05
CA LYS A 37 8.02 -8.95 -1.66
C LYS A 37 7.99 -10.00 -0.56
N LEU A 38 6.99 -10.86 -0.58
CA LEU A 38 6.92 -12.03 0.29
C LEU A 38 7.52 -13.22 -0.45
N ILE A 39 8.64 -13.73 0.04
CA ILE A 39 9.40 -14.82 -0.56
C ILE A 39 9.29 -16.04 0.34
N ILE A 40 8.75 -17.12 -0.23
CA ILE A 40 8.50 -18.36 0.49
C ILE A 40 9.34 -19.50 -0.09
N THR A 41 10.03 -20.22 0.78
CA THR A 41 10.83 -21.38 0.39
C THR A 41 10.32 -22.66 1.10
N GLY A 42 10.51 -23.80 0.44
CA GLY A 42 10.17 -25.11 0.98
C GLY A 42 10.97 -26.19 0.25
N ALA A 43 11.15 -27.36 0.87
CA ALA A 43 11.80 -28.49 0.23
C ALA A 43 10.99 -29.06 -0.94
N THR A 44 9.68 -28.84 -0.93
CA THR A 44 8.76 -29.21 -2.00
C THR A 44 7.78 -28.08 -2.27
N ARG A 45 7.13 -28.06 -3.45
CA ARG A 45 6.05 -27.14 -3.76
C ARG A 45 4.94 -27.18 -2.71
N LYS A 46 4.52 -28.36 -2.29
CA LYS A 46 3.50 -28.54 -1.25
C LYS A 46 3.89 -27.85 0.06
N GLN A 47 5.13 -28.01 0.51
CA GLN A 47 5.62 -27.35 1.72
C GLN A 47 5.70 -25.83 1.54
N ALA A 48 6.16 -25.35 0.38
CA ALA A 48 6.18 -23.91 0.10
C ALA A 48 4.77 -23.31 0.11
N LEU A 49 3.78 -23.99 -0.49
CA LEU A 49 2.38 -23.55 -0.49
C LEU A 49 1.78 -23.53 0.92
N GLN A 50 2.06 -24.53 1.76
CA GLN A 50 1.60 -24.54 3.15
C GLN A 50 2.16 -23.35 3.94
N ARG A 51 3.45 -23.05 3.76
CA ARG A 51 4.10 -21.87 4.36
C ARG A 51 3.54 -20.55 3.81
N ALA A 52 3.27 -20.49 2.49
CA ALA A 52 2.69 -19.33 1.86
C ALA A 52 1.29 -19.01 2.42
N ARG A 53 0.44 -20.03 2.56
CA ARG A 53 -0.89 -19.88 3.16
C ARG A 53 -0.80 -19.30 4.56
N ARG A 54 0.04 -19.87 5.44
CA ARG A 54 0.26 -19.37 6.80
C ARG A 54 0.79 -17.92 6.78
N ALA A 55 1.83 -17.66 5.99
CA ALA A 55 2.45 -16.34 5.93
C ALA A 55 1.47 -15.26 5.43
N LEU A 56 0.65 -15.57 4.42
CA LEU A 56 -0.38 -14.65 3.93
C LEU A 56 -1.50 -14.43 4.95
N ASP A 57 -1.85 -15.45 5.74
CA ASP A 57 -2.86 -15.32 6.80
C ASP A 57 -2.34 -14.46 7.97
N GLU A 58 -1.03 -14.51 8.26
CA GLU A 58 -0.37 -13.68 9.28
C GLU A 58 -0.04 -12.26 8.82
N MET A 59 -0.03 -11.99 7.50
CA MET A 59 0.28 -10.67 6.96
C MET A 59 -0.84 -9.68 7.24
N GLU A 60 -0.51 -8.58 7.92
CA GLU A 60 -1.46 -7.48 8.19
C GLU A 60 -1.00 -6.20 7.51
N ILE A 61 -1.89 -5.62 6.71
CA ILE A 61 -1.71 -4.33 6.03
C ILE A 61 -3.00 -3.54 6.22
N GLU A 62 -2.90 -2.37 6.87
CA GLU A 62 -4.04 -1.46 7.06
C GLU A 62 -3.69 -0.05 6.59
N GLY A 63 -4.74 0.75 6.39
CA GLY A 63 -4.65 2.13 5.90
C GLY A 63 -4.77 2.25 4.38
N MET A 64 -4.60 1.15 3.65
CA MET A 64 -4.81 1.12 2.20
C MET A 64 -5.13 -0.30 1.71
N PRO A 65 -5.91 -0.44 0.63
CA PRO A 65 -6.15 -1.74 0.01
C PRO A 65 -4.85 -2.35 -0.52
N SER A 66 -4.74 -3.67 -0.44
CA SER A 66 -3.58 -4.44 -0.90
C SER A 66 -4.00 -5.66 -1.72
N VAL A 67 -3.04 -6.30 -2.38
CA VAL A 67 -3.25 -7.53 -3.15
C VAL A 67 -3.33 -8.80 -2.27
N ILE A 68 -3.14 -8.68 -0.96
CA ILE A 68 -3.11 -9.84 -0.04
C ILE A 68 -4.38 -10.69 -0.09
N PRO A 69 -5.62 -10.14 -0.11
CA PRO A 69 -6.83 -10.96 -0.25
C PRO A 69 -6.83 -11.82 -1.52
N PHE A 70 -6.43 -11.25 -2.65
CA PHE A 70 -6.25 -11.99 -3.90
C PHE A 70 -5.20 -13.10 -3.76
N ALA A 71 -4.02 -12.80 -3.21
CA ALA A 71 -2.96 -13.78 -3.02
C ALA A 71 -3.40 -14.95 -2.12
N ARG A 72 -4.21 -14.69 -1.08
CA ARG A 72 -4.79 -15.73 -0.22
C ARG A 72 -5.69 -16.70 -0.98
N VAL A 73 -6.45 -16.22 -1.94
CA VAL A 73 -7.30 -17.06 -2.80
C VAL A 73 -6.44 -17.86 -3.77
N VAL A 74 -5.53 -17.21 -4.48
CA VAL A 74 -4.69 -17.83 -5.51
C VAL A 74 -3.84 -18.99 -4.95
N VAL A 75 -3.23 -18.84 -3.77
CA VAL A 75 -2.40 -19.94 -3.19
C VAL A 75 -3.21 -21.16 -2.74
N ARG A 76 -4.53 -21.08 -2.84
CA ARG A 76 -5.48 -22.18 -2.56
C ARG A 76 -6.18 -22.70 -3.80
N ASP A 77 -6.07 -21.98 -4.90
CA ASP A 77 -6.71 -22.33 -6.16
C ASP A 77 -6.10 -23.60 -6.76
N PRO A 78 -6.90 -24.58 -7.23
CA PRO A 78 -6.42 -25.82 -7.83
C PRO A 78 -5.49 -25.58 -9.03
N ALA A 79 -5.78 -24.60 -9.90
CA ALA A 79 -4.95 -24.28 -11.04
C ALA A 79 -3.53 -23.82 -10.62
N PHE A 80 -3.43 -23.13 -9.48
CA PHE A 80 -2.15 -22.67 -8.94
C PHE A 80 -1.45 -23.75 -8.11
N THR A 81 -2.20 -24.52 -7.31
CA THR A 81 -1.60 -25.53 -6.41
C THR A 81 -1.04 -26.72 -7.17
N ALA A 82 -1.63 -27.07 -8.30
CA ALA A 82 -1.24 -28.20 -9.14
C ALA A 82 -1.19 -29.54 -8.35
N GLU A 83 -2.17 -29.78 -7.47
CA GLU A 83 -2.22 -31.00 -6.64
C GLU A 83 -2.46 -32.26 -7.47
N ASP A 84 -3.07 -32.12 -8.63
CA ASP A 84 -3.25 -33.15 -9.66
C ASP A 84 -2.04 -33.34 -10.59
N GLY A 85 -0.97 -32.55 -10.37
CA GLY A 85 0.23 -32.54 -11.20
C GLY A 85 0.14 -31.60 -12.42
N HIS A 86 -1.01 -30.93 -12.63
CA HIS A 86 -1.21 -29.99 -13.71
C HIS A 86 -1.22 -28.54 -13.19
N PHE A 87 -0.28 -27.71 -13.68
CA PHE A 87 -0.24 -26.27 -13.37
C PHE A 87 -1.07 -25.52 -14.41
N GLY A 88 -2.23 -25.01 -14.00
CA GLY A 88 -3.23 -24.41 -14.87
C GLY A 88 -3.16 -22.90 -15.01
N VAL A 89 -2.19 -22.21 -14.38
CA VAL A 89 -2.10 -20.74 -14.47
C VAL A 89 -1.29 -20.33 -15.69
N PHE A 90 -1.85 -19.43 -16.50
CA PHE A 90 -1.25 -18.85 -17.71
C PHE A 90 -1.52 -17.32 -17.76
N THR A 91 -1.03 -16.63 -18.79
CA THR A 91 -1.03 -15.15 -18.84
C THR A 91 -2.42 -14.54 -18.66
N ASP A 92 -3.44 -15.07 -19.34
CA ASP A 92 -4.81 -14.52 -19.31
C ASP A 92 -5.72 -15.29 -18.33
N TRP A 93 -5.14 -16.10 -17.46
CA TRP A 93 -5.89 -16.97 -16.53
C TRP A 93 -6.82 -16.16 -15.61
N ILE A 94 -6.37 -15.01 -15.13
CA ILE A 94 -7.17 -14.17 -14.22
C ILE A 94 -8.42 -13.66 -14.91
N GLU A 95 -8.32 -13.25 -16.19
CA GLU A 95 -9.42 -12.68 -16.96
C GLU A 95 -10.36 -13.75 -17.51
N SER A 96 -9.87 -14.97 -17.75
CA SER A 96 -10.62 -16.02 -18.46
C SER A 96 -11.17 -17.11 -17.57
N GLU A 97 -10.46 -17.53 -16.52
CA GLU A 97 -10.80 -18.73 -15.76
C GLU A 97 -10.88 -18.51 -14.25
N PHE A 98 -10.23 -17.44 -13.71
CA PHE A 98 -10.26 -17.18 -12.28
C PHE A 98 -11.67 -16.79 -11.83
N SER A 99 -12.24 -17.60 -10.94
CA SER A 99 -13.58 -17.36 -10.37
C SER A 99 -13.56 -17.19 -8.85
N GLY A 100 -12.37 -17.01 -8.27
CA GLY A 100 -12.22 -16.84 -6.83
C GLY A 100 -12.88 -15.55 -6.33
N GLU A 101 -13.65 -15.66 -5.26
CA GLU A 101 -14.23 -14.49 -4.58
C GLU A 101 -13.17 -13.79 -3.74
N ILE A 102 -13.00 -12.50 -3.95
CA ILE A 102 -12.03 -11.66 -3.24
C ILE A 102 -12.80 -10.73 -2.31
N GLU A 103 -12.51 -10.80 -1.01
CA GLU A 103 -13.11 -9.89 -0.05
C GLU A 103 -12.66 -8.44 -0.32
N PRO A 104 -13.62 -7.49 -0.43
CA PRO A 104 -13.27 -6.09 -0.59
C PRO A 104 -12.59 -5.55 0.67
N TYR A 105 -11.74 -4.54 0.50
CA TYR A 105 -11.15 -3.84 1.62
C TYR A 105 -12.23 -3.07 2.38
N VAL A 106 -12.37 -3.37 3.68
CA VAL A 106 -13.35 -2.74 4.58
C VAL A 106 -12.69 -1.90 5.68
N GLY A 107 -11.36 -1.79 5.69
CA GLY A 107 -10.61 -0.99 6.66
C GLY A 107 -10.72 0.51 6.41
N GLU A 108 -10.38 1.30 7.42
CA GLU A 108 -10.26 2.75 7.27
C GLU A 108 -9.05 3.09 6.37
N LEU A 109 -9.25 4.04 5.46
CA LEU A 109 -8.14 4.54 4.64
C LEU A 109 -7.28 5.46 5.48
N GLY A 110 -5.98 5.17 5.54
CA GLY A 110 -5.01 6.02 6.20
C GLY A 110 -4.94 7.39 5.53
N ASN A 111 -5.10 8.45 6.30
CA ASN A 111 -5.00 9.81 5.80
C ASN A 111 -3.53 10.25 5.85
N PRO A 112 -2.87 10.50 4.70
CA PRO A 112 -1.49 10.96 4.67
C PRO A 112 -1.29 12.33 5.34
N GLU A 113 -2.36 13.10 5.53
CA GLU A 113 -2.31 14.41 6.22
C GLU A 113 -2.32 14.29 7.75
N GLU A 114 -2.66 13.12 8.30
CA GLU A 114 -2.70 12.88 9.75
C GLU A 114 -1.36 12.39 10.34
N THR A 115 -0.35 12.23 9.52
CA THR A 115 0.99 11.96 10.02
C THR A 115 1.47 13.23 10.73
N GLU A 116 1.41 13.24 12.07
CA GLU A 116 1.96 14.36 12.86
C GLU A 116 3.43 14.57 12.43
N PRO A 117 3.84 15.84 12.20
CA PRO A 117 5.22 16.09 11.81
C PRO A 117 6.18 15.61 12.90
N PRO A 118 7.38 15.16 12.54
CA PRO A 118 8.39 14.77 13.50
C PRO A 118 8.64 15.93 14.47
N ARG A 119 8.77 15.62 15.75
CA ARG A 119 8.98 16.61 16.79
C ARG A 119 10.46 16.71 17.12
N ASP A 120 11.00 17.91 17.04
CA ASP A 120 12.35 18.19 17.51
C ASP A 120 12.33 18.39 19.03
N VAL A 121 13.03 17.52 19.74
CA VAL A 121 13.17 17.58 21.20
C VAL A 121 14.63 17.80 21.54
N VAL A 122 14.88 18.78 22.41
CA VAL A 122 16.23 19.04 22.90
C VAL A 122 16.45 18.23 24.18
N VAL A 123 17.42 17.34 24.15
CA VAL A 123 17.83 16.53 25.31
C VAL A 123 19.26 16.87 25.71
N GLU A 124 19.56 16.76 26.98
CA GLU A 124 20.91 16.91 27.50
C GLU A 124 21.48 15.53 27.83
N VAL A 125 22.60 15.18 27.20
CA VAL A 125 23.30 13.91 27.40
C VAL A 125 24.72 14.23 27.83
N ASN A 126 25.09 13.83 29.03
CA ASN A 126 26.45 14.08 29.62
C ASN A 126 26.85 15.57 29.57
N GLY A 127 25.92 16.49 29.87
CA GLY A 127 26.16 17.92 29.86
C GLY A 127 26.24 18.55 28.47
N LYS A 128 25.96 17.79 27.40
CA LYS A 128 25.87 18.28 26.05
C LYS A 128 24.40 18.33 25.57
N ARG A 129 24.03 19.46 25.06
CA ARG A 129 22.72 19.68 24.45
C ARG A 129 22.69 19.06 23.06
N VAL A 130 21.72 18.13 22.81
CA VAL A 130 21.55 17.41 21.55
C VAL A 130 20.11 17.61 21.08
N GLU A 131 19.91 18.00 19.84
CA GLU A 131 18.60 18.03 19.18
C GLU A 131 18.30 16.63 18.62
N VAL A 132 17.19 16.04 19.08
CA VAL A 132 16.75 14.72 18.63
C VAL A 132 15.40 14.87 17.92
N ARG A 133 15.34 14.45 16.67
CA ARG A 133 14.11 14.39 15.91
C ARG A 133 13.39 13.08 16.19
N ILE A 134 12.24 13.18 16.87
CA ILE A 134 11.40 12.03 17.23
C ILE A 134 10.33 11.85 16.16
N PRO A 135 10.29 10.71 15.44
CA PRO A 135 9.20 10.38 14.53
C PRO A 135 7.86 10.32 15.27
N ALA A 136 6.77 10.64 14.59
CA ALA A 136 5.42 10.60 15.17
C ALA A 136 5.06 9.25 15.79
N SER A 137 5.54 8.15 15.19
CA SER A 137 5.34 6.77 15.65
C SER A 137 5.92 6.46 17.06
N LEU A 138 6.87 7.26 17.52
CA LEU A 138 7.49 7.12 18.86
C LEU A 138 6.96 8.13 19.89
N GLN A 139 5.99 8.96 19.50
CA GLN A 139 5.38 9.91 20.41
C GLN A 139 4.31 9.21 21.25
N ALA A 140 4.44 9.24 22.56
CA ALA A 140 3.43 8.72 23.45
C ALA A 140 2.10 9.49 23.28
N PRO A 141 0.93 8.80 23.30
CA PRO A 141 -0.36 9.48 23.25
C PRO A 141 -0.46 10.52 24.36
N ARG A 142 -0.80 11.75 24.01
CA ARG A 142 -1.05 12.80 25.01
C ARG A 142 -2.32 12.45 25.80
N PRO A 143 -2.28 12.30 27.12
CA PRO A 143 -3.49 12.23 27.90
C PRO A 143 -4.17 13.61 27.85
N GLY A 144 -5.33 13.69 27.17
CA GLY A 144 -6.20 14.86 27.21
C GLY A 144 -6.41 15.68 25.95
N ALA A 145 -6.13 15.16 24.75
CA ALA A 145 -6.56 15.83 23.52
C ALA A 145 -8.05 15.57 23.26
N THR A 146 -8.91 16.27 23.99
CA THR A 146 -10.32 16.43 23.61
C THR A 146 -10.36 17.20 22.29
N SER A 147 -11.00 16.60 21.30
CA SER A 147 -11.32 17.17 20.00
C SER A 147 -11.81 18.62 20.12
N ARG A 148 -10.93 19.58 19.87
CA ARG A 148 -11.32 20.95 19.67
C ARG A 148 -11.81 21.11 18.23
N SER A 149 -13.11 21.34 18.09
CA SER A 149 -13.83 21.81 16.93
C SER A 149 -12.95 22.73 16.03
N LYS A 150 -12.81 22.34 14.77
CA LYS A 150 -12.07 23.08 13.74
C LYS A 150 -12.67 24.48 13.54
N ARG A 151 -11.92 25.50 13.92
CA ARG A 151 -12.17 26.90 13.52
C ARG A 151 -11.84 27.01 12.03
N PRO A 152 -12.69 27.61 11.19
CA PRO A 152 -12.42 27.69 9.76
C PRO A 152 -11.19 28.55 9.48
N THR A 153 -10.16 27.94 8.91
CA THR A 153 -8.95 28.62 8.48
C THR A 153 -9.22 29.40 7.19
N ARG A 154 -8.88 30.67 7.24
CA ARG A 154 -8.91 31.66 6.16
C ARG A 154 -8.05 31.14 5.00
N ARG A 155 -8.65 30.99 3.82
CA ARG A 155 -8.00 30.55 2.58
C ARG A 155 -6.77 31.43 2.28
N SER A 156 -5.58 30.82 2.33
CA SER A 156 -4.38 31.38 1.74
C SER A 156 -4.46 31.24 0.21
N ARG A 157 -4.37 32.39 -0.46
CA ARG A 157 -4.39 32.53 -1.90
C ARG A 157 -2.96 32.33 -2.39
N GLY A 158 -2.68 31.29 -3.17
CA GLY A 158 -1.39 31.19 -3.86
C GLY A 158 -0.92 29.75 -4.10
N GLY A 159 -1.57 29.04 -5.00
CA GLY A 159 -1.07 27.82 -5.62
C GLY A 159 -1.74 27.70 -6.98
N HIS A 160 -0.97 27.80 -8.04
CA HIS A 160 -1.43 27.63 -9.42
C HIS A 160 -1.96 26.19 -9.57
N ARG A 161 -3.27 26.05 -9.45
CA ARG A 161 -3.97 24.84 -9.89
C ARG A 161 -4.14 24.99 -11.41
N PRO A 162 -3.68 24.02 -12.23
CA PRO A 162 -3.98 24.09 -13.67
C PRO A 162 -5.49 24.20 -13.83
N ALA A 163 -5.93 25.15 -14.64
CA ALA A 163 -7.33 25.31 -14.95
C ALA A 163 -7.85 24.02 -15.60
N PRO A 164 -9.09 23.58 -15.32
CA PRO A 164 -9.68 22.47 -16.05
C PRO A 164 -9.69 22.81 -17.54
N PRO A 165 -9.36 21.84 -18.42
CA PRO A 165 -9.38 22.07 -19.85
C PRO A 165 -10.78 22.52 -20.27
N SER A 166 -10.85 23.66 -20.93
CA SER A 166 -12.11 24.23 -21.44
C SER A 166 -12.43 23.62 -22.80
N GLY A 167 -13.63 23.10 -22.97
CA GLY A 167 -14.17 22.71 -24.27
C GLY A 167 -13.57 21.42 -24.84
N ASN A 168 -13.10 21.40 -26.05
CA ASN A 168 -12.75 20.22 -26.85
C ASN A 168 -11.35 19.64 -26.58
N THR A 169 -10.81 19.77 -25.38
CA THR A 169 -9.46 19.27 -25.04
C THR A 169 -9.56 18.10 -24.07
N LEU A 170 -9.07 16.92 -24.47
CA LEU A 170 -8.87 15.78 -23.61
C LEU A 170 -7.42 15.76 -23.14
N ALA A 171 -7.19 15.99 -21.84
CA ALA A 171 -5.86 15.94 -21.25
C ALA A 171 -5.59 14.55 -20.70
N SER A 172 -4.40 13.99 -21.01
CA SER A 172 -3.96 12.73 -20.40
C SER A 172 -3.71 12.93 -18.90
N PRO A 173 -4.22 12.06 -18.02
CA PRO A 173 -3.97 12.13 -16.57
C PRO A 173 -2.52 11.78 -16.18
N MET A 174 -1.77 11.20 -17.10
CA MET A 174 -0.39 10.75 -16.87
C MET A 174 0.50 11.11 -18.05
N GLN A 175 1.80 11.23 -17.80
CA GLN A 175 2.80 11.33 -18.86
C GLN A 175 2.94 9.97 -19.54
N GLY A 176 2.88 9.96 -20.88
CA GLY A 176 2.99 8.74 -21.68
C GLY A 176 3.12 9.06 -23.16
N THR A 177 3.49 8.05 -23.95
CA THR A 177 3.54 8.15 -25.41
C THR A 177 2.21 7.71 -25.98
N ILE A 178 1.59 8.56 -26.82
CA ILE A 178 0.36 8.20 -27.53
C ILE A 178 0.73 7.20 -28.62
N VAL A 179 0.26 5.97 -28.50
CA VAL A 179 0.53 4.89 -29.47
C VAL A 179 -0.53 4.86 -30.59
N LYS A 180 -1.78 5.21 -30.26
CA LYS A 180 -2.89 5.20 -31.22
C LYS A 180 -3.97 6.20 -30.80
N VAL A 181 -4.49 6.93 -31.76
CA VAL A 181 -5.70 7.76 -31.63
C VAL A 181 -6.83 7.03 -32.37
N GLY A 182 -7.88 6.65 -31.64
CA GLY A 182 -8.99 5.84 -32.16
C GLY A 182 -10.23 6.65 -32.59
N VAL A 183 -10.15 7.98 -32.57
CA VAL A 183 -11.23 8.91 -32.93
C VAL A 183 -10.84 9.75 -34.14
N VAL A 184 -11.83 10.14 -34.98
CA VAL A 184 -11.64 10.96 -36.16
C VAL A 184 -12.14 12.39 -35.86
N GLU A 185 -11.55 13.39 -36.52
CA GLU A 185 -11.95 14.79 -36.33
C GLU A 185 -13.41 14.98 -36.62
N GLY A 186 -14.21 15.44 -35.65
CA GLY A 186 -15.64 15.68 -35.78
C GLY A 186 -16.58 14.61 -35.25
N GLU A 187 -16.04 13.55 -34.62
CA GLU A 187 -16.80 12.47 -33.99
C GLU A 187 -17.04 12.71 -32.48
#